data_43a24dab700002ac75dd5726a911ce09
#
_entry.id   43a24dab700002ac75dd5726a911ce09
#
_cell.length_a   1.000
_cell.length_b   1.000
_cell.length_c   1.000
_cell.angle_alpha   90.00
_cell.angle_beta   90.00
_cell.angle_gamma   90.00
#
_symmetry.space_group_name_H-M   'P 1'
#
loop_
_entity.id
_entity.type
_entity.pdbx_description
1 polymer ?
#
loop_
_entity_poly.entity_id
_entity_poly.type
_entity_poly.pdbx_seq_one_letter_code
_entity_poly.pdbx_strand_id
1 'polypeptide(L)'
;MDTDSMNEVTDRQVLLDWIADEFLHNSWAGRRLVAVEGATTGPAARFADDLAGVLSERRQVVVRRSLGEVDEPTLRSTTIEPFRAGTLEGAEGADTVLVVDGMRLLNDSVRGIWHFSIWTLVGDELPHSGANVIVDDTDESRPMRYFYDYCKLPPSFGERRETAPAAAE
;
A
#
# COMPACT_ATOMS: atom_id res chain seq x y z
N MET A 1 24.53 -24.41 26.41
CA MET A 1 24.59 -24.33 24.94
C MET A 1 23.55 -23.36 24.52
N ASP A 2 23.96 -22.13 24.49
CA ASP A 2 23.06 -21.05 24.20
C ASP A 2 22.85 -20.98 22.72
N THR A 3 21.76 -21.53 22.29
CA THR A 3 21.17 -21.08 21.05
C THR A 3 20.72 -19.66 21.28
N ASP A 4 21.61 -18.77 20.99
CA ASP A 4 21.30 -17.39 20.75
C ASP A 4 20.34 -17.35 19.54
N SER A 5 19.07 -17.57 19.80
CA SER A 5 18.04 -17.16 18.87
C SER A 5 17.97 -15.64 18.96
N MET A 6 19.05 -15.01 18.57
CA MET A 6 19.01 -13.62 18.16
C MET A 6 17.96 -13.60 17.08
N ASN A 7 16.86 -12.93 17.40
CA ASN A 7 15.82 -12.61 16.47
C ASN A 7 16.49 -11.87 15.30
N GLU A 8 16.92 -12.63 14.31
CA GLU A 8 17.60 -12.10 13.14
C GLU A 8 16.57 -11.25 12.39
N VAL A 9 16.66 -9.95 12.60
CA VAL A 9 15.77 -8.98 11.96
C VAL A 9 16.03 -9.10 10.46
N THR A 10 15.05 -9.59 9.72
CA THR A 10 15.17 -9.74 8.28
C THR A 10 15.19 -8.39 7.58
N ASP A 11 15.79 -8.33 6.40
CA ASP A 11 15.76 -7.11 5.56
C ASP A 11 14.32 -6.66 5.28
N ARG A 12 13.39 -7.61 5.14
CA ARG A 12 11.97 -7.33 4.99
C ARG A 12 11.39 -6.64 6.22
N GLN A 13 11.73 -7.11 7.42
CA GLN A 13 11.28 -6.50 8.66
C GLN A 13 11.81 -5.07 8.83
N VAL A 14 13.07 -4.84 8.50
CA VAL A 14 13.70 -3.50 8.54
C VAL A 14 12.96 -2.53 7.63
N LEU A 15 12.65 -2.94 6.40
CA LEU A 15 11.90 -2.09 5.46
C LEU A 15 10.49 -1.81 5.95
N LEU A 16 9.78 -2.81 6.44
CA LEU A 16 8.42 -2.65 6.99
C LEU A 16 8.41 -1.72 8.20
N ASP A 17 9.36 -1.87 9.10
CA ASP A 17 9.50 -0.99 10.27
C ASP A 17 9.74 0.45 9.85
N TRP A 18 10.59 0.67 8.87
CA TRP A 18 10.87 1.99 8.36
C TRP A 18 9.65 2.63 7.67
N ILE A 19 8.92 1.87 6.87
CA ILE A 19 7.67 2.35 6.24
C ILE A 19 6.62 2.69 7.30
N ALA A 20 6.47 1.84 8.31
CA ALA A 20 5.56 2.10 9.42
C ALA A 20 5.95 3.36 10.20
N ASP A 21 7.23 3.58 10.44
CA ASP A 21 7.74 4.80 11.08
C ASP A 21 7.41 6.05 10.26
N GLU A 22 7.66 6.01 8.96
CA GLU A 22 7.36 7.13 8.05
C GLU A 22 5.86 7.46 8.04
N PHE A 23 5.03 6.42 7.92
CA PHE A 23 3.58 6.59 7.95
C PHE A 23 3.10 7.20 9.28
N LEU A 24 3.50 6.63 10.40
CA LEU A 24 3.07 7.07 11.72
C LEU A 24 3.61 8.44 12.10
N HIS A 25 4.77 8.83 11.59
CA HIS A 25 5.30 10.17 11.78
C HIS A 25 4.41 11.23 11.13
N ASN A 26 3.91 10.95 9.93
CA ASN A 26 3.08 11.89 9.18
C ASN A 26 1.58 11.78 9.50
N SER A 27 1.14 10.61 9.96
CA SER A 27 -0.27 10.30 10.20
C SER A 27 -0.42 9.53 11.53
N TRP A 28 -0.16 10.22 12.62
CA TRP A 28 -0.06 9.60 13.95
C TRP A 28 -1.40 9.34 14.65
N ALA A 29 -2.48 9.99 14.22
CA ALA A 29 -3.79 9.88 14.85
C ALA A 29 -4.95 10.03 13.86
N GLY A 30 -6.14 9.66 14.30
CA GLY A 30 -7.37 9.76 13.53
C GLY A 30 -7.62 8.52 12.66
N ARG A 31 -8.58 8.65 11.76
CA ARG A 31 -8.93 7.61 10.79
C ARG A 31 -8.02 7.73 9.57
N ARG A 32 -7.15 6.77 9.39
CA ARG A 32 -6.08 6.81 8.40
C ARG A 32 -6.22 5.68 7.39
N LEU A 33 -6.04 6.01 6.13
CA LEU A 33 -6.22 5.13 4.98
C LEU A 33 -4.87 4.86 4.32
N VAL A 34 -4.51 3.58 4.21
CA VAL A 34 -3.30 3.11 3.53
C VAL A 34 -3.67 2.21 2.38
N ALA A 35 -3.16 2.51 1.19
CA ALA A 35 -3.33 1.67 0.01
C ALA A 35 -2.04 0.94 -0.33
N VAL A 36 -2.16 -0.33 -0.68
CA VAL A 36 -1.08 -1.13 -1.25
C VAL A 36 -1.55 -1.70 -2.58
N GLU A 37 -0.86 -1.35 -3.64
CA GLU A 37 -1.16 -1.80 -5.00
C GLU A 37 0.12 -2.25 -5.69
N GLY A 38 -0.01 -3.03 -6.73
CA GLY A 38 1.07 -3.47 -7.60
C GLY A 38 0.51 -3.89 -8.95
N ALA A 39 1.38 -4.24 -9.89
CA ALA A 39 0.97 -4.77 -11.19
C ALA A 39 0.25 -6.13 -11.04
N THR A 40 0.59 -6.88 -10.01
CA THR A 40 -0.04 -8.13 -9.63
C THR A 40 -0.58 -8.08 -8.20
N THR A 41 -1.66 -8.79 -7.93
CA THR A 41 -2.38 -8.72 -6.65
C THR A 41 -1.68 -9.47 -5.52
N GLY A 42 -0.99 -10.58 -5.82
CA GLY A 42 -0.36 -11.44 -4.80
C GLY A 42 0.69 -10.72 -3.95
N PRO A 43 1.73 -10.13 -4.56
CA PRO A 43 2.76 -9.38 -3.82
C PRO A 43 2.20 -8.20 -3.03
N ALA A 44 1.26 -7.45 -3.59
CA ALA A 44 0.62 -6.34 -2.91
C ALA A 44 -0.17 -6.81 -1.67
N ALA A 45 -0.93 -7.90 -1.79
CA ALA A 45 -1.68 -8.46 -0.67
C ALA A 45 -0.76 -8.94 0.45
N ARG A 46 0.31 -9.65 0.13
CA ARG A 46 1.29 -10.09 1.13
C ARG A 46 1.97 -8.93 1.84
N PHE A 47 2.35 -7.91 1.09
CA PHE A 47 2.97 -6.72 1.66
C PHE A 47 2.00 -5.97 2.58
N ALA A 48 0.74 -5.86 2.18
CA ALA A 48 -0.31 -5.25 2.99
C ALA A 48 -0.56 -6.02 4.29
N ASP A 49 -0.57 -7.36 4.24
CA ASP A 49 -0.70 -8.20 5.43
C ASP A 49 0.46 -7.99 6.40
N ASP A 50 1.68 -7.96 5.91
CA ASP A 50 2.88 -7.76 6.72
C ASP A 50 2.92 -6.36 7.33
N LEU A 51 2.55 -5.33 6.57
CA LEU A 51 2.47 -3.97 7.08
C LEU A 51 1.38 -3.83 8.15
N ALA A 52 0.22 -4.45 7.95
CA ALA A 52 -0.85 -4.46 8.94
C ALA A 52 -0.38 -5.13 10.25
N GLY A 53 0.39 -6.22 10.16
CA GLY A 53 1.00 -6.88 11.31
C GLY A 53 1.97 -5.96 12.06
N VAL A 54 2.86 -5.27 11.37
CA VAL A 54 3.82 -4.33 11.99
C VAL A 54 3.10 -3.16 12.66
N LEU A 55 2.08 -2.59 12.03
CA LEU A 55 1.29 -1.52 12.61
C LEU A 55 0.54 -1.98 13.86
N SER A 56 0.03 -3.21 13.86
CA SER A 56 -0.62 -3.80 15.04
C SER A 56 0.35 -4.00 16.20
N GLU A 57 1.58 -4.44 15.94
CA GLU A 57 2.64 -4.55 16.93
C GLU A 57 3.00 -3.18 17.55
N ARG A 58 2.80 -2.11 16.81
CA ARG A 58 2.98 -0.72 17.26
C ARG A 58 1.73 -0.14 17.93
N ARG A 59 0.84 -0.99 18.41
CA ARG A 59 -0.39 -0.65 19.15
C ARG A 59 -1.40 0.17 18.34
N GLN A 60 -1.32 0.09 17.01
CA GLN A 60 -2.38 0.64 16.16
C GLN A 60 -3.56 -0.32 16.09
N VAL A 61 -4.76 0.22 16.07
CA VAL A 61 -5.95 -0.55 15.71
C VAL A 61 -5.99 -0.62 14.18
N VAL A 62 -5.80 -1.80 13.62
CA VAL A 62 -5.69 -1.98 12.19
C VAL A 62 -6.82 -2.85 11.66
N VAL A 63 -7.49 -2.38 10.62
CA VAL A 63 -8.44 -3.15 9.84
C VAL A 63 -7.84 -3.40 8.46
N ARG A 64 -7.92 -4.63 8.02
CA ARG A 64 -7.35 -5.09 6.76
C ARG A 64 -8.47 -5.46 5.78
N ARG A 65 -8.41 -4.93 4.56
CA ARG A 65 -9.34 -5.28 3.48
C ARG A 65 -8.58 -5.58 2.20
N SER A 66 -8.99 -6.64 1.53
CA SER A 66 -8.50 -7.01 0.20
C SER A 66 -9.67 -6.91 -0.77
N LEU A 67 -9.58 -6.01 -1.74
CA LEU A 67 -10.72 -5.63 -2.57
C LEU A 67 -10.68 -6.22 -3.97
N GLY A 68 -9.52 -6.71 -4.41
CA GLY A 68 -9.34 -7.11 -5.79
C GLY A 68 -9.50 -5.92 -6.75
N GLU A 69 -10.14 -6.15 -7.88
CA GLU A 69 -10.49 -5.08 -8.81
C GLU A 69 -11.85 -4.49 -8.43
N VAL A 70 -11.86 -3.21 -8.11
CA VAL A 70 -13.05 -2.48 -7.66
C VAL A 70 -13.12 -1.15 -8.40
N ASP A 71 -14.32 -0.75 -8.83
CA ASP A 71 -14.52 0.59 -9.39
C ASP A 71 -14.60 1.66 -8.30
N GLU A 72 -14.41 2.91 -8.69
CA GLU A 72 -14.41 4.04 -7.76
C GLU A 72 -15.71 4.16 -6.96
N PRO A 73 -16.92 4.11 -7.58
CA PRO A 73 -18.16 4.23 -6.82
C PRO A 73 -18.29 3.14 -5.75
N THR A 74 -17.95 1.91 -6.07
CA THR A 74 -17.97 0.79 -5.13
C THR A 74 -16.93 0.97 -4.02
N LEU A 75 -15.71 1.34 -4.36
CA LEU A 75 -14.67 1.63 -3.38
C LEU A 75 -15.13 2.69 -2.37
N ARG A 76 -15.69 3.79 -2.85
CA ARG A 76 -16.18 4.87 -2.00
C ARG A 76 -17.34 4.42 -1.11
N SER A 77 -18.36 3.79 -1.69
CA SER A 77 -19.59 3.45 -0.97
C SER A 77 -19.45 2.28 0.00
N THR A 78 -18.62 1.29 -0.32
CA THR A 78 -18.49 0.07 0.50
C THR A 78 -17.33 0.11 1.48
N THR A 79 -16.35 0.96 1.28
CA THR A 79 -15.11 0.96 2.07
C THR A 79 -14.77 2.32 2.65
N ILE A 80 -14.62 3.34 1.81
CA ILE A 80 -14.09 4.64 2.24
C ILE A 80 -15.10 5.41 3.10
N GLU A 81 -16.31 5.57 2.64
CA GLU A 81 -17.35 6.30 3.38
C GLU A 81 -17.73 5.60 4.69
N PRO A 82 -17.96 4.25 4.72
CA PRO A 82 -18.19 3.56 5.97
C PRO A 82 -17.02 3.67 6.96
N PHE A 83 -15.78 3.61 6.47
CA PHE A 83 -14.62 3.81 7.30
C PHE A 83 -14.58 5.20 7.92
N ARG A 84 -14.78 6.23 7.11
CA ARG A 84 -14.81 7.62 7.57
C ARG A 84 -15.95 7.92 8.54
N ALA A 85 -17.07 7.25 8.35
CA ALA A 85 -18.25 7.39 9.21
C ALA A 85 -18.15 6.57 10.51
N GLY A 86 -17.16 5.69 10.66
CA GLY A 86 -17.04 4.80 11.80
C GLY A 86 -18.06 3.65 11.81
N THR A 87 -18.59 3.29 10.66
CA THR A 87 -19.58 2.21 10.47
C THR A 87 -18.99 0.96 9.84
N LEU A 88 -17.73 1.01 9.41
CA LEU A 88 -17.03 -0.16 8.91
C LEU A 88 -16.72 -1.10 10.09
N GLU A 89 -17.10 -2.36 9.96
CA GLU A 89 -16.86 -3.37 11.01
C GLU A 89 -15.39 -3.47 11.38
N GLY A 90 -15.11 -3.38 12.67
CA GLY A 90 -13.76 -3.40 13.24
C GLY A 90 -13.06 -2.04 13.24
N ALA A 91 -13.65 -1.02 12.62
CA ALA A 91 -13.07 0.31 12.46
C ALA A 91 -13.93 1.42 13.09
N GLU A 92 -14.64 1.10 14.16
CA GLU A 92 -15.55 2.05 14.83
C GLU A 92 -14.78 3.09 15.65
N GLY A 93 -13.57 2.77 16.09
CA GLY A 93 -12.73 3.68 16.88
C GLY A 93 -12.23 4.88 16.10
N ALA A 94 -11.98 5.99 16.80
CA ALA A 94 -11.53 7.24 16.20
C ALA A 94 -10.10 7.16 15.64
N ASP A 95 -9.23 6.37 16.27
CA ASP A 95 -7.82 6.20 15.90
C ASP A 95 -7.61 4.81 15.28
N THR A 96 -8.04 4.65 14.05
CA THR A 96 -7.98 3.38 13.33
C THR A 96 -7.24 3.55 12.01
N VAL A 97 -6.45 2.54 11.65
CA VAL A 97 -5.78 2.44 10.35
C VAL A 97 -6.50 1.41 9.50
N LEU A 98 -6.93 1.77 8.32
CA LEU A 98 -7.43 0.84 7.32
C LEU A 98 -6.35 0.60 6.28
N VAL A 99 -5.89 -0.64 6.17
CA VAL A 99 -4.93 -1.09 5.16
C VAL A 99 -5.67 -1.86 4.08
N VAL A 100 -5.64 -1.34 2.88
CA VAL A 100 -6.37 -1.88 1.72
C VAL A 100 -5.37 -2.29 0.65
N ASP A 101 -5.51 -3.49 0.13
CA ASP A 101 -4.90 -3.87 -1.14
C ASP A 101 -5.98 -4.07 -2.21
N GLY A 102 -5.59 -3.90 -3.44
CA GLY A 102 -6.47 -4.06 -4.58
C GLY A 102 -5.86 -3.48 -5.85
N MET A 103 -6.66 -3.39 -6.88
CA MET A 103 -6.30 -2.80 -8.15
C MET A 103 -7.01 -1.46 -8.33
N ARG A 104 -6.40 -0.54 -9.06
CA ARG A 104 -6.93 0.80 -9.35
C ARG A 104 -7.09 1.70 -8.13
N LEU A 105 -6.37 1.42 -7.06
CA LEU A 105 -6.39 2.23 -5.84
C LEU A 105 -5.62 3.56 -6.00
N LEU A 106 -4.66 3.60 -6.90
CA LEU A 106 -3.79 4.76 -7.16
C LEU A 106 -4.11 5.49 -8.48
N ASN A 107 -5.25 5.21 -9.10
CA ASN A 107 -5.73 5.98 -10.23
C ASN A 107 -5.98 7.43 -9.81
N ASP A 108 -5.86 8.37 -10.74
CA ASP A 108 -5.91 9.81 -10.46
C ASP A 108 -7.16 10.25 -9.69
N SER A 109 -8.31 9.63 -9.95
CA SER A 109 -9.58 9.96 -9.29
C SER A 109 -9.65 9.56 -7.82
N VAL A 110 -8.83 8.62 -7.39
CA VAL A 110 -8.89 8.04 -6.03
C VAL A 110 -7.59 8.16 -5.23
N ARG A 111 -6.45 8.45 -5.87
CA ARG A 111 -5.16 8.51 -5.17
C ARG A 111 -5.11 9.52 -4.03
N GLY A 112 -5.88 10.58 -4.11
CA GLY A 112 -5.97 11.60 -3.07
C GLY A 112 -6.74 11.17 -1.81
N ILE A 113 -7.37 10.00 -1.82
CA ILE A 113 -8.08 9.44 -0.67
C ILE A 113 -7.11 8.95 0.40
N TRP A 114 -5.98 8.42 -0.02
CA TRP A 114 -5.04 7.72 0.84
C TRP A 114 -4.12 8.68 1.58
N HIS A 115 -3.93 8.44 2.87
CA HIS A 115 -2.93 9.14 3.67
C HIS A 115 -1.52 8.64 3.33
N PHE A 116 -1.43 7.39 2.92
CA PHE A 116 -0.19 6.76 2.52
C PHE A 116 -0.45 5.69 1.46
N SER A 117 0.43 5.60 0.50
CA SER A 117 0.30 4.62 -0.58
C SER A 117 1.62 3.94 -0.91
N ILE A 118 1.53 2.66 -1.19
CA ILE A 118 2.66 1.80 -1.50
C ILE A 118 2.38 1.09 -2.81
N TRP A 119 3.38 1.10 -3.69
CA TRP A 119 3.39 0.28 -4.89
C TRP A 119 4.43 -0.80 -4.77
N THR A 120 4.03 -2.05 -4.97
CA THR A 120 4.95 -3.20 -5.04
C THR A 120 5.23 -3.57 -6.48
N LEU A 121 6.49 -3.80 -6.80
CA LEU A 121 6.90 -4.30 -8.11
C LEU A 121 7.73 -5.58 -7.96
N VAL A 122 7.66 -6.43 -8.98
CA VAL A 122 8.41 -7.69 -9.05
C VAL A 122 9.02 -7.79 -10.45
N GLY A 123 10.32 -8.13 -10.51
CA GLY A 123 11.03 -8.28 -11.79
C GLY A 123 11.10 -6.98 -12.58
N ASP A 124 10.70 -7.05 -13.84
CA ASP A 124 10.76 -5.92 -14.77
C ASP A 124 9.47 -5.09 -14.83
N GLU A 125 8.60 -5.23 -13.83
CA GLU A 125 7.38 -4.42 -13.74
C GLU A 125 7.72 -2.94 -13.60
N LEU A 126 6.87 -2.08 -14.18
CA LEU A 126 7.05 -0.64 -14.09
C LEU A 126 6.53 -0.11 -12.75
N PRO A 127 7.28 0.77 -12.09
CA PRO A 127 6.80 1.43 -10.88
C PRO A 127 5.71 2.46 -11.18
N HIS A 128 4.98 2.85 -10.15
CA HIS A 128 3.94 3.88 -10.20
C HIS A 128 4.38 5.11 -9.42
N SER A 129 4.60 6.23 -10.10
CA SER A 129 5.12 7.45 -9.49
C SER A 129 4.15 8.15 -8.52
N GLY A 130 2.87 7.80 -8.57
CA GLY A 130 1.86 8.33 -7.65
C GLY A 130 1.88 7.73 -6.25
N ALA A 131 2.64 6.67 -6.01
CA ALA A 131 2.81 6.08 -4.70
C ALA A 131 3.80 6.86 -3.83
N ASN A 132 3.54 6.93 -2.53
CA ASN A 132 4.49 7.52 -1.58
C ASN A 132 5.77 6.69 -1.47
N VAL A 133 5.64 5.37 -1.51
CA VAL A 133 6.76 4.42 -1.47
C VAL A 133 6.59 3.38 -2.55
N ILE A 134 7.67 3.07 -3.23
CA ILE A 134 7.73 1.95 -4.17
C ILE A 134 8.69 0.92 -3.59
N VAL A 135 8.21 -0.31 -3.51
CA VAL A 135 8.96 -1.45 -2.99
C VAL A 135 9.26 -2.40 -4.12
N ASP A 136 10.53 -2.68 -4.34
CA ASP A 136 10.97 -3.81 -5.17
C ASP A 136 10.91 -5.08 -4.33
N ASP A 137 9.92 -5.91 -4.56
CA ASP A 137 9.65 -7.16 -3.85
C ASP A 137 10.03 -8.39 -4.68
N THR A 138 10.95 -8.22 -5.62
CA THR A 138 11.45 -9.31 -6.48
C THR A 138 12.05 -10.44 -5.65
N ASP A 139 12.86 -10.11 -4.66
CA ASP A 139 13.30 -11.02 -3.61
C ASP A 139 12.51 -10.73 -2.33
N GLU A 140 11.55 -11.59 -2.02
CA GLU A 140 10.65 -11.42 -0.87
C GLU A 140 11.39 -11.36 0.47
N SER A 141 12.56 -12.00 0.58
CA SER A 141 13.38 -11.97 1.79
C SER A 141 14.19 -10.68 1.93
N ARG A 142 14.44 -10.01 0.82
CA ARG A 142 15.25 -8.80 0.70
C ARG A 142 14.57 -7.71 -0.12
N PRO A 143 13.37 -7.29 0.23
CA PRO A 143 12.71 -6.22 -0.48
C PRO A 143 13.48 -4.92 -0.30
N MET A 144 13.46 -4.10 -1.32
CA MET A 144 14.20 -2.84 -1.35
C MET A 144 13.26 -1.69 -1.69
N ARG A 145 13.52 -0.52 -1.12
CA ARG A 145 12.88 0.69 -1.59
C ARG A 145 13.42 1.04 -2.96
N TYR A 146 12.51 1.22 -3.91
CA TYR A 146 12.85 1.63 -5.27
C TYR A 146 12.92 3.16 -5.35
N PHE A 147 14.02 3.67 -5.92
CA PHE A 147 14.19 5.09 -6.19
C PHE A 147 14.28 5.32 -7.69
N TYR A 148 13.53 6.29 -8.18
CA TYR A 148 13.59 6.65 -9.59
C TYR A 148 14.91 7.31 -9.95
N ASP A 149 15.45 6.92 -11.10
CA ASP A 149 16.35 7.76 -11.86
C ASP A 149 15.53 8.54 -12.88
N TYR A 150 15.10 9.72 -12.51
CA TYR A 150 14.25 10.56 -13.35
C TYR A 150 14.91 10.92 -14.70
N CYS A 151 16.23 10.88 -14.77
CA CYS A 151 16.95 11.14 -15.99
C CYS A 151 16.81 10.03 -17.04
N LYS A 152 16.44 8.83 -16.64
CA LYS A 152 16.31 7.66 -17.51
C LYS A 152 14.87 7.30 -17.85
N LEU A 153 13.91 7.96 -17.23
CA LEU A 153 12.50 7.64 -17.39
C LEU A 153 11.86 8.53 -18.46
N PRO A 154 10.99 8.00 -19.35
CA PRO A 154 10.24 8.84 -20.27
C PRO A 154 9.28 9.76 -19.51
N PRO A 155 8.92 10.93 -20.08
CA PRO A 155 8.04 11.90 -19.40
C PRO A 155 6.68 11.38 -18.99
N SER A 156 6.15 10.40 -19.71
CA SER A 156 4.87 9.75 -19.43
C SER A 156 4.96 8.61 -18.41
N PHE A 157 6.16 8.38 -17.87
CA PHE A 157 6.38 7.30 -16.91
C PHE A 157 5.67 7.60 -15.59
N GLY A 158 4.96 6.61 -15.07
CA GLY A 158 4.17 6.75 -13.85
C GLY A 158 2.78 7.36 -14.07
N GLU A 159 2.49 7.89 -15.25
CA GLU A 159 1.14 8.18 -15.64
C GLU A 159 0.49 6.86 -16.11
N ARG A 160 -0.44 6.36 -15.32
CA ARG A 160 -1.32 5.30 -15.80
C ARG A 160 -2.19 5.93 -16.88
N ARG A 161 -1.82 5.76 -18.15
CA ARG A 161 -2.75 6.05 -19.22
C ARG A 161 -3.95 5.15 -19.00
N GLU A 162 -5.09 5.76 -18.68
CA GLU A 162 -6.34 5.10 -19.02
C GLU A 162 -6.20 4.75 -20.49
N THR A 163 -6.12 3.46 -20.80
CA THR A 163 -6.26 3.03 -22.18
C THR A 163 -7.59 3.56 -22.63
N ALA A 164 -7.55 4.62 -23.42
CA ALA A 164 -8.73 5.04 -24.15
C ALA A 164 -9.31 3.78 -24.78
N PRO A 165 -10.62 3.53 -24.65
CA PRO A 165 -11.22 2.41 -25.31
C PRO A 165 -10.79 2.49 -26.76
N ALA A 166 -10.25 1.38 -27.29
CA ALA A 166 -9.87 1.31 -28.67
C ALA A 166 -11.06 1.82 -29.48
N ALA A 167 -10.85 2.90 -30.25
CA ALA A 167 -11.89 3.37 -31.12
C ALA A 167 -12.30 2.20 -31.99
N ALA A 168 -13.53 1.73 -31.77
CA ALA A 168 -14.11 0.72 -32.63
C ALA A 168 -14.29 1.38 -34.00
N GLU A 169 -13.51 0.94 -35.01
CA GLU A 169 -13.84 1.18 -36.41
C GLU A 169 -15.07 0.38 -36.78
#